data_819e5c26aa2515f55ec8227b3aa19763
#
_entry.id   819e5c26aa2515f55ec8227b3aa19763
#
_cell.length_a   1.000
_cell.length_b   1.000
_cell.length_c   1.000
_cell.angle_alpha   90.00
_cell.angle_beta   90.00
_cell.angle_gamma   90.00
#
_symmetry.space_group_name_H-M   'P 1'
#
loop_
_entity.id
_entity.type
_entity.pdbx_description
1 polymer ?
#
loop_
_entity_poly.entity_id
_entity_poly.type
_entity_poly.pdbx_seq_one_letter_code
_entity_poly.pdbx_strand_id
1 'polypeptide(L)'
;MIPHFYTDIQGWSDGIDLLYKRMVELAPAAKPLSYAFTGDSFELTPPTEARQLHYVEIGSWRGRSTAYMCVEIANSGKNIRFDAVDTWAGSIDEPEHQNDPSVVNDTLYNEFLANLEPVKQYVTPVRMTSQSAAELYVDNSLDFVFIDAQHDYDSVKSDILAWWPKVKLGGVIAGHDYNTEPDENGIDYGVGKAVRELLPEHQPIPWCWALQKTSEAQLTYC
;
A
#
# COMPACT_ATOMS: atom_id res chain seq x y z
N MET A 1 6.56 -20.57 7.82
CA MET A 1 6.46 -19.73 6.61
C MET A 1 5.13 -20.01 5.92
N ILE A 2 4.37 -18.96 5.60
CA ILE A 2 3.11 -19.06 4.85
C ILE A 2 3.49 -19.01 3.37
N PRO A 3 3.06 -19.98 2.54
CA PRO A 3 3.27 -19.89 1.09
C PRO A 3 2.42 -18.78 0.48
N HIS A 4 2.91 -18.18 -0.60
CA HIS A 4 2.11 -17.24 -1.37
C HIS A 4 0.96 -17.95 -2.08
N PHE A 5 -0.22 -17.35 -2.05
CA PHE A 5 -1.44 -17.83 -2.69
C PHE A 5 -2.16 -16.72 -3.49
N TYR A 6 -1.56 -15.53 -3.55
CA TYR A 6 -2.15 -14.37 -4.21
C TYR A 6 -2.48 -14.62 -5.69
N THR A 7 -1.76 -15.52 -6.36
CA THR A 7 -2.02 -15.89 -7.76
C THR A 7 -3.35 -16.60 -7.97
N ASP A 8 -3.94 -17.15 -6.90
CA ASP A 8 -5.23 -17.80 -6.95
C ASP A 8 -6.38 -16.78 -6.85
N ILE A 9 -6.06 -15.52 -6.50
CA ILE A 9 -7.00 -14.42 -6.39
C ILE A 9 -7.01 -13.65 -7.72
N GLN A 10 -8.20 -13.38 -8.26
CA GLN A 10 -8.36 -12.56 -9.46
C GLN A 10 -7.89 -11.13 -9.20
N GLY A 11 -7.18 -10.55 -10.16
CA GLY A 11 -6.67 -9.17 -10.11
C GLY A 11 -5.29 -9.07 -10.75
N TRP A 12 -4.71 -7.90 -10.65
CA TRP A 12 -3.41 -7.55 -11.20
C TRP A 12 -2.39 -7.36 -10.08
N SER A 13 -1.12 -7.58 -10.36
CA SER A 13 -0.03 -7.40 -9.37
C SER A 13 1.33 -7.18 -10.03
N ASP A 14 1.35 -6.81 -11.32
CA ASP A 14 2.59 -6.64 -12.09
C ASP A 14 3.46 -5.54 -11.48
N GLY A 15 4.63 -5.91 -10.97
CA GLY A 15 5.55 -5.02 -10.28
C GLY A 15 5.20 -4.69 -8.82
N ILE A 16 3.95 -4.88 -8.39
CA ILE A 16 3.52 -4.63 -7.00
C ILE A 16 4.24 -5.57 -6.03
N ASP A 17 4.38 -6.84 -6.40
CA ASP A 17 5.04 -7.86 -5.60
C ASP A 17 6.50 -7.49 -5.27
N LEU A 18 7.25 -7.00 -6.25
CA LEU A 18 8.62 -6.53 -6.06
C LEU A 18 8.69 -5.34 -5.11
N LEU A 19 7.80 -4.36 -5.28
CA LEU A 19 7.74 -3.18 -4.45
C LEU A 19 7.37 -3.54 -3.01
N TYR A 20 6.31 -4.33 -2.82
CA TYR A 20 5.83 -4.74 -1.50
C TYR A 20 6.88 -5.56 -0.74
N LYS A 21 7.49 -6.53 -1.40
CA LYS A 21 8.61 -7.28 -0.82
C LYS A 21 9.72 -6.35 -0.36
N ARG A 22 10.11 -5.38 -1.20
CA ARG A 22 11.16 -4.42 -0.87
C ARG A 22 10.78 -3.55 0.34
N MET A 23 9.53 -3.09 0.43
CA MET A 23 9.06 -2.30 1.57
C MET A 23 9.12 -3.10 2.88
N VAL A 24 8.74 -4.38 2.84
CA VAL A 24 8.86 -5.26 4.01
C VAL A 24 10.33 -5.55 4.35
N GLU A 25 11.19 -5.81 3.37
CA GLU A 25 12.63 -6.03 3.61
C GLU A 25 13.32 -4.84 4.28
N LEU A 26 13.00 -3.61 3.86
CA LEU A 26 13.56 -2.38 4.41
C LEU A 26 13.03 -2.03 5.80
N ALA A 27 11.90 -2.59 6.21
CA ALA A 27 11.35 -2.39 7.55
C ALA A 27 12.35 -2.84 8.62
N PRO A 28 12.61 -2.05 9.67
CA PRO A 28 13.55 -2.41 10.73
C PRO A 28 13.08 -3.68 11.47
N ALA A 29 14.02 -4.58 11.74
CA ALA A 29 13.77 -5.71 12.63
C ALA A 29 13.80 -5.28 14.09
N ALA A 30 13.07 -6.00 14.95
CA ALA A 30 13.23 -5.88 16.39
C ALA A 30 14.68 -6.20 16.78
N LYS A 31 15.26 -5.40 17.69
CA LYS A 31 16.58 -5.74 18.21
C LYS A 31 16.42 -6.91 19.19
N PRO A 32 17.24 -7.98 19.04
CA PRO A 32 17.19 -9.11 19.95
C PRO A 32 17.61 -8.68 21.37
N LEU A 33 17.26 -9.53 22.34
CA LEU A 33 17.81 -9.43 23.69
C LEU A 33 19.34 -9.40 23.61
N SER A 34 19.96 -8.41 24.20
CA SER A 34 21.42 -8.32 24.32
C SER A 34 21.83 -8.31 25.79
N TYR A 35 23.02 -8.81 26.06
CA TYR A 35 23.61 -8.80 27.39
C TYR A 35 25.07 -8.30 27.33
N ALA A 36 25.46 -7.63 28.37
CA ALA A 36 26.84 -7.19 28.53
C ALA A 36 27.37 -7.58 29.93
N PHE A 37 28.61 -8.05 29.99
CA PHE A 37 29.35 -8.19 31.23
C PHE A 37 30.25 -6.97 31.41
N THR A 38 30.10 -6.25 32.50
CA THR A 38 30.93 -5.12 32.88
C THR A 38 31.55 -5.43 34.23
N GLY A 39 32.73 -6.05 34.22
CA GLY A 39 33.41 -6.52 35.45
C GLY A 39 32.58 -7.62 36.11
N ASP A 40 32.18 -7.41 37.38
CA ASP A 40 31.37 -8.35 38.16
C ASP A 40 29.83 -8.15 38.00
N SER A 41 29.42 -7.25 37.12
CA SER A 41 28.00 -6.95 36.87
C SER A 41 27.53 -7.53 35.55
N PHE A 42 26.27 -8.00 35.55
CA PHE A 42 25.57 -8.52 34.39
C PHE A 42 24.38 -7.58 34.08
N GLU A 43 24.43 -6.94 32.93
CA GLU A 43 23.32 -6.09 32.45
C GLU A 43 22.57 -6.78 31.32
N LEU A 44 21.25 -6.92 31.52
CA LEU A 44 20.31 -7.36 30.50
C LEU A 44 19.70 -6.12 29.85
N THR A 45 19.95 -5.95 28.57
CA THR A 45 19.17 -5.02 27.76
C THR A 45 17.97 -5.78 27.20
N PRO A 46 16.75 -5.45 27.61
CA PRO A 46 15.56 -6.12 27.09
C PRO A 46 15.46 -5.91 25.58
N PRO A 47 14.80 -6.83 24.85
CA PRO A 47 14.54 -6.61 23.42
C PRO A 47 13.80 -5.28 23.27
N THR A 48 14.37 -4.38 22.48
CA THR A 48 13.61 -3.21 22.03
C THR A 48 12.67 -3.70 20.93
N GLU A 49 11.37 -3.68 21.20
CA GLU A 49 10.38 -3.88 20.16
C GLU A 49 10.69 -2.88 19.04
N ALA A 50 10.77 -3.37 17.80
CA ALA A 50 10.83 -2.46 16.67
C ALA A 50 9.56 -1.59 16.73
N ARG A 51 9.71 -0.29 16.52
CA ARG A 51 8.57 0.60 16.36
C ARG A 51 7.60 -0.03 15.36
N GLN A 52 6.32 -0.05 15.67
CA GLN A 52 5.31 -0.48 14.73
C GLN A 52 5.32 0.46 13.51
N LEU A 53 5.50 -0.10 12.33
CA LEU A 53 5.31 0.60 11.08
C LEU A 53 3.83 0.56 10.70
N HIS A 54 3.39 1.55 9.93
CA HIS A 54 2.02 1.63 9.47
C HIS A 54 1.99 1.78 7.95
N TYR A 55 1.46 0.77 7.30
CA TYR A 55 1.31 0.67 5.84
C TYR A 55 -0.16 0.76 5.47
N VAL A 56 -0.46 1.41 4.35
CA VAL A 56 -1.82 1.55 3.83
C VAL A 56 -1.82 1.27 2.33
N GLU A 57 -2.75 0.46 1.87
CA GLU A 57 -3.09 0.24 0.46
C GLU A 57 -4.44 0.88 0.18
N ILE A 58 -4.53 1.64 -0.91
CA ILE A 58 -5.74 2.29 -1.41
C ILE A 58 -6.11 1.65 -2.74
N GLY A 59 -7.28 1.01 -2.78
CA GLY A 59 -7.67 0.13 -3.88
C GLY A 59 -7.17 -1.30 -3.64
N SER A 60 -8.03 -2.15 -3.14
CA SER A 60 -7.66 -3.53 -2.76
C SER A 60 -8.42 -4.57 -3.59
N TRP A 61 -9.54 -4.17 -4.23
CA TRP A 61 -10.36 -5.03 -5.06
C TRP A 61 -10.67 -6.38 -4.37
N ARG A 62 -10.29 -7.52 -4.98
CA ARG A 62 -10.43 -8.87 -4.40
C ARG A 62 -9.30 -9.26 -3.44
N GLY A 63 -8.31 -8.38 -3.23
CA GLY A 63 -7.23 -8.59 -2.26
C GLY A 63 -6.02 -9.34 -2.79
N ARG A 64 -5.74 -9.35 -4.10
CA ARG A 64 -4.57 -10.03 -4.67
C ARG A 64 -3.25 -9.42 -4.16
N SER A 65 -3.06 -8.12 -4.33
CA SER A 65 -1.91 -7.37 -3.81
C SER A 65 -1.86 -7.38 -2.30
N THR A 66 -3.02 -7.20 -1.66
CA THR A 66 -3.19 -7.27 -0.20
C THR A 66 -2.72 -8.61 0.37
N ALA A 67 -3.10 -9.74 -0.27
CA ALA A 67 -2.67 -11.08 0.14
C ALA A 67 -1.16 -11.23 0.07
N TYR A 68 -0.53 -10.71 -1.00
CA TYR A 68 0.92 -10.72 -1.13
C TYR A 68 1.59 -9.98 0.03
N MET A 69 1.18 -8.72 0.30
CA MET A 69 1.72 -7.92 1.40
C MET A 69 1.56 -8.64 2.74
N CYS A 70 0.38 -9.21 3.01
CA CYS A 70 0.11 -9.93 4.26
C CYS A 70 1.04 -11.13 4.45
N VAL A 71 1.32 -11.89 3.38
CA VAL A 71 2.25 -13.03 3.45
C VAL A 71 3.68 -12.56 3.70
N GLU A 72 4.12 -11.49 3.04
CA GLU A 72 5.44 -10.90 3.30
C GLU A 72 5.57 -10.41 4.76
N ILE A 73 4.55 -9.71 5.29
CA ILE A 73 4.51 -9.27 6.70
C ILE A 73 4.60 -10.47 7.63
N ALA A 74 3.75 -11.48 7.43
CA ALA A 74 3.70 -12.69 8.25
C ALA A 74 5.05 -13.42 8.28
N ASN A 75 5.67 -13.57 7.11
CA ASN A 75 6.93 -14.30 6.97
C ASN A 75 8.14 -13.51 7.49
N SER A 76 8.07 -12.19 7.49
CA SER A 76 9.14 -11.33 7.99
C SER A 76 9.25 -11.30 9.51
N GLY A 77 8.15 -11.57 10.23
CA GLY A 77 8.07 -11.40 11.68
C GLY A 77 8.22 -9.96 12.16
N LYS A 78 8.09 -8.98 11.26
CA LYS A 78 8.24 -7.56 11.58
C LYS A 78 6.95 -6.97 12.12
N ASN A 79 7.08 -5.92 12.95
CA ASN A 79 5.93 -5.23 13.55
C ASN A 79 5.37 -4.20 12.55
N ILE A 80 4.54 -4.66 11.62
CA ILE A 80 3.90 -3.85 10.59
C ILE A 80 2.38 -3.97 10.76
N ARG A 81 1.71 -2.85 11.00
CA ARG A 81 0.26 -2.70 10.83
C ARG A 81 0.00 -2.40 9.35
N PHE A 82 -0.98 -3.08 8.77
CA PHE A 82 -1.36 -2.89 7.37
C PHE A 82 -2.88 -2.70 7.28
N ASP A 83 -3.30 -1.59 6.68
CA ASP A 83 -4.69 -1.27 6.44
C ASP A 83 -4.96 -1.31 4.92
N ALA A 84 -6.08 -1.92 4.52
CA ALA A 84 -6.54 -2.01 3.15
C ALA A 84 -7.82 -1.18 2.99
N VAL A 85 -7.72 -0.08 2.25
CA VAL A 85 -8.79 0.89 2.03
C VAL A 85 -9.42 0.64 0.68
N ASP A 86 -10.72 0.39 0.64
CA ASP A 86 -11.50 0.28 -0.58
C ASP A 86 -12.98 0.55 -0.27
N THR A 87 -13.74 0.95 -1.24
CA THR A 87 -15.21 1.01 -1.16
C THR A 87 -15.83 -0.35 -1.36
N TRP A 88 -15.14 -1.22 -2.11
CA TRP A 88 -15.62 -2.48 -2.69
C TRP A 88 -16.89 -2.31 -3.52
N ALA A 89 -17.00 -1.13 -4.17
CA ALA A 89 -18.08 -0.80 -5.12
C ALA A 89 -17.61 -0.83 -6.59
N GLY A 90 -16.34 -1.20 -6.82
CA GLY A 90 -15.70 -1.18 -8.13
C GLY A 90 -15.27 0.22 -8.56
N SER A 91 -14.36 0.29 -9.53
CA SER A 91 -13.92 1.54 -10.17
C SER A 91 -14.86 1.95 -11.29
N ILE A 92 -15.17 3.25 -11.39
CA ILE A 92 -16.09 3.78 -12.40
C ILE A 92 -15.42 3.79 -13.79
N ASP A 93 -14.12 3.98 -13.83
CA ASP A 93 -13.28 4.01 -15.03
C ASP A 93 -12.94 2.62 -15.60
N GLU A 94 -13.26 1.55 -14.86
CA GLU A 94 -13.05 0.16 -15.28
C GLU A 94 -14.38 -0.50 -15.71
N PRO A 95 -14.65 -0.65 -17.02
CA PRO A 95 -15.90 -1.27 -17.50
C PRO A 95 -16.11 -2.70 -17.00
N GLU A 96 -15.02 -3.45 -16.78
CA GLU A 96 -15.07 -4.80 -16.24
C GLU A 96 -15.61 -4.80 -14.81
N HIS A 97 -15.24 -3.81 -13.99
CA HIS A 97 -15.73 -3.67 -12.62
C HIS A 97 -17.22 -3.37 -12.59
N GLN A 98 -17.71 -2.50 -13.50
CA GLN A 98 -19.12 -2.10 -13.52
C GLN A 98 -20.06 -3.26 -13.87
N ASN A 99 -19.59 -4.26 -14.61
CA ASN A 99 -20.36 -5.43 -15.01
C ASN A 99 -20.07 -6.67 -14.16
N ASP A 100 -19.16 -6.56 -13.20
CA ASP A 100 -18.79 -7.68 -12.34
C ASP A 100 -19.95 -8.07 -11.41
N PRO A 101 -20.36 -9.33 -11.39
CA PRO A 101 -21.47 -9.78 -10.55
C PRO A 101 -21.29 -9.48 -9.06
N SER A 102 -20.06 -9.48 -8.55
CA SER A 102 -19.78 -9.19 -7.14
C SER A 102 -19.96 -7.70 -6.80
N VAL A 103 -19.69 -6.81 -7.75
CA VAL A 103 -19.98 -5.37 -7.63
C VAL A 103 -21.49 -5.13 -7.71
N VAL A 104 -22.14 -5.68 -8.74
CA VAL A 104 -23.59 -5.52 -8.97
C VAL A 104 -24.43 -6.04 -7.79
N ASN A 105 -23.99 -7.12 -7.14
CA ASN A 105 -24.69 -7.74 -6.02
C ASN A 105 -24.18 -7.29 -4.64
N ASP A 106 -23.23 -6.34 -4.56
CA ASP A 106 -22.58 -5.88 -3.32
C ASP A 106 -21.95 -7.03 -2.50
N THR A 107 -21.33 -8.00 -3.18
CA THR A 107 -20.67 -9.15 -2.54
C THR A 107 -19.15 -9.07 -2.57
N LEU A 108 -18.56 -8.11 -3.29
CA LEU A 108 -17.12 -7.97 -3.48
C LEU A 108 -16.35 -7.88 -2.14
N TYR A 109 -16.89 -7.13 -1.17
CA TYR A 109 -16.28 -7.06 0.17
C TYR A 109 -16.21 -8.42 0.86
N ASN A 110 -17.26 -9.23 0.74
CA ASN A 110 -17.28 -10.58 1.32
C ASN A 110 -16.29 -11.51 0.61
N GLU A 111 -16.10 -11.35 -0.71
CA GLU A 111 -15.10 -12.09 -1.48
C GLU A 111 -13.68 -11.70 -1.04
N PHE A 112 -13.40 -10.40 -0.88
CA PHE A 112 -12.15 -9.91 -0.33
C PHE A 112 -11.84 -10.55 1.04
N LEU A 113 -12.81 -10.54 1.97
CA LEU A 113 -12.63 -11.13 3.29
C LEU A 113 -12.36 -12.64 3.22
N ALA A 114 -13.08 -13.36 2.35
CA ALA A 114 -12.88 -14.79 2.13
C ALA A 114 -11.50 -15.11 1.55
N ASN A 115 -11.04 -14.33 0.58
CA ASN A 115 -9.73 -14.49 -0.03
C ASN A 115 -8.59 -14.27 0.98
N LEU A 116 -8.78 -13.38 1.93
CA LEU A 116 -7.76 -13.06 2.94
C LEU A 116 -7.87 -13.89 4.22
N GLU A 117 -8.83 -14.83 4.32
CA GLU A 117 -9.01 -15.64 5.53
C GLU A 117 -7.71 -16.27 6.07
N PRO A 118 -6.76 -16.79 5.24
CA PRO A 118 -5.51 -17.36 5.74
C PRO A 118 -4.57 -16.34 6.41
N VAL A 119 -4.72 -15.06 6.13
CA VAL A 119 -3.83 -13.97 6.55
C VAL A 119 -4.57 -12.80 7.20
N LYS A 120 -5.84 -12.94 7.50
CA LYS A 120 -6.74 -11.88 8.02
C LYS A 120 -6.20 -11.13 9.24
N GLN A 121 -5.36 -11.75 10.05
CA GLN A 121 -4.76 -11.12 11.24
C GLN A 121 -3.68 -10.10 10.91
N TYR A 122 -3.24 -10.02 9.66
CA TYR A 122 -2.18 -9.11 9.19
C TYR A 122 -2.72 -7.88 8.45
N VAL A 123 -4.04 -7.77 8.27
CA VAL A 123 -4.67 -6.64 7.57
C VAL A 123 -5.92 -6.16 8.30
N THR A 124 -6.16 -4.85 8.24
CA THR A 124 -7.39 -4.23 8.70
C THR A 124 -8.13 -3.65 7.49
N PRO A 125 -9.26 -4.21 7.08
CA PRO A 125 -10.09 -3.63 6.02
C PRO A 125 -10.73 -2.32 6.48
N VAL A 126 -10.69 -1.30 5.62
CA VAL A 126 -11.32 0.02 5.85
C VAL A 126 -12.27 0.29 4.68
N ARG A 127 -13.58 0.00 4.87
CA ARG A 127 -14.59 0.16 3.82
C ARG A 127 -15.04 1.61 3.69
N MET A 128 -14.27 2.42 2.98
CA MET A 128 -14.51 3.86 2.79
C MET A 128 -13.95 4.32 1.44
N THR A 129 -14.36 5.53 1.01
CA THR A 129 -13.66 6.21 -0.09
C THR A 129 -12.24 6.59 0.36
N SER A 130 -11.32 6.69 -0.59
CA SER A 130 -9.93 7.09 -0.35
C SER A 130 -9.83 8.37 0.47
N GLN A 131 -10.53 9.43 0.05
CA GLN A 131 -10.51 10.73 0.72
C GLN A 131 -11.04 10.67 2.15
N SER A 132 -12.20 10.00 2.35
CA SER A 132 -12.77 9.86 3.71
C SER A 132 -11.88 9.02 4.61
N ALA A 133 -11.24 7.99 4.07
CA ALA A 133 -10.29 7.19 4.83
C ALA A 133 -9.06 8.00 5.24
N ALA A 134 -8.53 8.86 4.35
CA ALA A 134 -7.36 9.69 4.66
C ALA A 134 -7.59 10.59 5.91
N GLU A 135 -8.82 11.00 6.17
CA GLU A 135 -9.16 11.81 7.36
C GLU A 135 -8.99 11.04 8.68
N LEU A 136 -8.95 9.71 8.64
CA LEU A 136 -8.72 8.87 9.84
C LEU A 136 -7.25 8.83 10.28
N TYR A 137 -6.33 9.24 9.41
CA TYR A 137 -4.90 9.16 9.66
C TYR A 137 -4.31 10.51 10.04
N VAL A 138 -3.47 10.49 11.05
CA VAL A 138 -2.72 11.69 11.49
C VAL A 138 -1.65 12.03 10.45
N ASP A 139 -1.43 13.31 10.20
CA ASP A 139 -0.36 13.76 9.31
C ASP A 139 1.01 13.26 9.82
N ASN A 140 1.90 12.93 8.89
CA ASN A 140 3.24 12.40 9.18
C ASN A 140 3.24 11.13 10.05
N SER A 141 2.26 10.24 9.88
CA SER A 141 2.14 9.00 10.67
C SER A 141 2.43 7.72 9.89
N LEU A 142 2.27 7.73 8.56
CA LEU A 142 2.38 6.54 7.74
C LEU A 142 3.80 6.32 7.21
N ASP A 143 4.23 5.08 7.26
CA ASP A 143 5.53 4.65 6.74
C ASP A 143 5.48 4.31 5.26
N PHE A 144 4.35 3.81 4.80
CA PHE A 144 4.13 3.43 3.41
C PHE A 144 2.66 3.63 3.03
N VAL A 145 2.45 4.26 1.88
CA VAL A 145 1.13 4.42 1.23
C VAL A 145 1.26 3.93 -0.20
N PHE A 146 0.34 3.06 -0.61
CA PHE A 146 0.25 2.55 -1.97
C PHE A 146 -1.10 2.89 -2.57
N ILE A 147 -1.13 3.55 -3.74
CA ILE A 147 -2.33 4.03 -4.43
C ILE A 147 -2.55 3.18 -5.68
N ASP A 148 -3.68 2.48 -5.72
CA ASP A 148 -4.10 1.58 -6.80
C ASP A 148 -5.65 1.55 -6.88
N ALA A 149 -6.27 2.72 -6.92
CA ALA A 149 -7.73 2.87 -6.88
C ALA A 149 -8.32 3.21 -8.25
N GLN A 150 -8.70 4.46 -8.48
CA GLN A 150 -9.12 4.94 -9.80
C GLN A 150 -7.91 5.47 -10.58
N HIS A 151 -7.95 5.37 -11.91
CA HIS A 151 -6.79 5.63 -12.75
C HIS A 151 -6.89 6.94 -13.54
N ASP A 152 -8.05 7.61 -13.50
CA ASP A 152 -8.18 8.91 -14.13
C ASP A 152 -7.35 10.00 -13.41
N TYR A 153 -6.95 11.02 -14.16
CA TYR A 153 -6.06 12.09 -13.67
C TYR A 153 -6.57 12.78 -12.39
N ASP A 154 -7.87 13.11 -12.33
CA ASP A 154 -8.43 13.89 -11.22
C ASP A 154 -8.52 13.04 -9.94
N SER A 155 -8.86 11.78 -10.09
CA SER A 155 -8.91 10.81 -8.98
C SER A 155 -7.51 10.55 -8.40
N VAL A 156 -6.52 10.24 -9.23
CA VAL A 156 -5.13 10.05 -8.80
C VAL A 156 -4.56 11.31 -8.16
N LYS A 157 -4.82 12.49 -8.75
CA LYS A 157 -4.43 13.77 -8.17
C LYS A 157 -5.03 13.96 -6.80
N SER A 158 -6.33 13.69 -6.65
CA SER A 158 -7.03 13.78 -5.37
C SER A 158 -6.45 12.84 -4.31
N ASP A 159 -6.14 11.60 -4.69
CA ASP A 159 -5.52 10.63 -3.80
C ASP A 159 -4.13 11.06 -3.34
N ILE A 160 -3.26 11.47 -4.27
CA ILE A 160 -1.93 11.97 -3.91
C ILE A 160 -2.03 13.14 -2.94
N LEU A 161 -2.91 14.11 -3.19
CA LEU A 161 -3.09 15.28 -2.32
C LEU A 161 -3.63 14.91 -0.94
N ALA A 162 -4.51 13.92 -0.85
CA ALA A 162 -5.08 13.46 0.43
C ALA A 162 -4.06 12.67 1.26
N TRP A 163 -3.26 11.81 0.61
CA TRP A 163 -2.38 10.87 1.31
C TRP A 163 -0.96 11.37 1.53
N TRP A 164 -0.45 12.30 0.69
CA TRP A 164 0.90 12.87 0.88
C TRP A 164 1.14 13.45 2.28
N PRO A 165 0.22 14.26 2.85
CA PRO A 165 0.42 14.78 4.20
C PRO A 165 0.52 13.67 5.27
N LYS A 166 -0.10 12.51 5.01
CA LYS A 166 -0.13 11.38 5.97
C LYS A 166 1.20 10.62 6.00
N VAL A 167 1.94 10.63 4.88
CA VAL A 167 3.27 10.02 4.81
C VAL A 167 4.25 10.83 5.65
N LYS A 168 4.99 10.19 6.52
CA LYS A 168 6.01 10.83 7.35
C LYS A 168 7.31 11.09 6.58
N LEU A 169 8.17 11.95 7.10
CA LEU A 169 9.53 12.09 6.60
C LEU A 169 10.27 10.74 6.69
N GLY A 170 10.89 10.33 5.60
CA GLY A 170 11.52 9.02 5.43
C GLY A 170 10.56 7.89 5.03
N GLY A 171 9.24 8.12 5.07
CA GLY A 171 8.24 7.21 4.54
C GLY A 171 8.18 7.24 3.01
N VAL A 172 7.40 6.34 2.42
CA VAL A 172 7.27 6.19 0.97
C VAL A 172 5.81 6.29 0.56
N ILE A 173 5.53 7.08 -0.48
CA ILE A 173 4.29 7.00 -1.26
C ILE A 173 4.60 6.34 -2.59
N ALA A 174 3.73 5.46 -3.03
CA ALA A 174 3.88 4.70 -4.27
C ALA A 174 2.51 4.40 -4.89
N GLY A 175 2.49 3.88 -6.11
CA GLY A 175 1.25 3.44 -6.74
C GLY A 175 1.51 2.61 -7.99
N HIS A 176 0.42 2.10 -8.55
CA HIS A 176 0.40 1.26 -9.75
C HIS A 176 0.06 2.06 -11.02
N ASP A 177 -0.04 1.35 -12.15
CA ASP A 177 -0.48 1.84 -13.47
C ASP A 177 0.32 3.03 -14.02
N TYR A 178 1.60 3.11 -13.64
CA TYR A 178 2.49 4.14 -14.14
C TYR A 178 2.91 3.83 -15.59
N ASN A 179 2.00 4.11 -16.51
CA ASN A 179 2.25 4.03 -17.94
C ASN A 179 2.48 5.45 -18.51
N THR A 180 3.35 5.53 -19.49
CA THR A 180 3.64 6.80 -20.17
C THR A 180 2.81 6.96 -21.45
N GLU A 181 2.22 5.88 -21.94
CA GLU A 181 1.45 5.81 -23.17
C GLU A 181 0.07 5.18 -22.91
N PRO A 182 -0.95 5.53 -23.70
CA PRO A 182 -2.22 4.82 -23.65
C PRO A 182 -2.03 3.32 -23.86
N ASP A 183 -2.90 2.52 -23.24
CA ASP A 183 -2.91 1.08 -23.43
C ASP A 183 -3.26 0.67 -24.87
N GLU A 184 -3.28 -0.64 -25.16
CA GLU A 184 -3.64 -1.20 -26.48
C GLU A 184 -5.09 -0.87 -26.93
N ASN A 185 -5.96 -0.47 -25.98
CA ASN A 185 -7.34 -0.04 -26.23
C ASN A 185 -7.44 1.49 -26.36
N GLY A 186 -6.33 2.23 -26.23
CA GLY A 186 -6.28 3.69 -26.27
C GLY A 186 -6.75 4.34 -24.96
N ILE A 187 -6.82 3.63 -23.86
CA ILE A 187 -7.13 4.17 -22.55
C ILE A 187 -5.90 4.86 -22.01
N ASP A 188 -5.97 6.19 -21.86
CA ASP A 188 -4.97 6.99 -21.17
C ASP A 188 -5.30 7.05 -19.69
N TYR A 189 -4.69 6.15 -18.93
CA TYR A 189 -4.70 6.25 -17.48
C TYR A 189 -3.96 7.53 -17.07
N GLY A 190 -4.67 8.44 -16.43
CA GLY A 190 -4.14 9.73 -15.99
C GLY A 190 -3.04 9.65 -14.93
N VAL A 191 -2.73 8.45 -14.42
CA VAL A 191 -1.76 8.17 -13.35
C VAL A 191 -0.41 8.81 -13.64
N GLY A 192 0.20 8.47 -14.78
CA GLY A 192 1.53 8.98 -15.12
C GLY A 192 1.57 10.50 -15.21
N LYS A 193 0.50 11.14 -15.70
CA LYS A 193 0.39 12.60 -15.77
C LYS A 193 0.31 13.21 -14.37
N ALA A 194 -0.59 12.72 -13.52
CA ALA A 194 -0.77 13.22 -12.16
C ALA A 194 0.51 13.09 -11.33
N VAL A 195 1.17 11.93 -11.41
CA VAL A 195 2.41 11.66 -10.67
C VAL A 195 3.54 12.58 -11.12
N ARG A 196 3.77 12.74 -12.43
CA ARG A 196 4.82 13.65 -12.94
C ARG A 196 4.59 15.10 -12.54
N GLU A 197 3.34 15.53 -12.50
CA GLU A 197 2.97 16.90 -12.16
C GLU A 197 3.13 17.18 -10.66
N LEU A 198 2.62 16.29 -9.80
CA LEU A 198 2.59 16.51 -8.36
C LEU A 198 3.88 16.05 -7.65
N LEU A 199 4.52 15.01 -8.14
CA LEU A 199 5.67 14.35 -7.52
C LEU A 199 6.84 14.25 -8.52
N PRO A 200 7.43 15.37 -8.98
CA PRO A 200 8.43 15.37 -10.05
C PRO A 200 9.69 14.58 -9.73
N GLU A 201 9.98 14.31 -8.45
CA GLU A 201 11.15 13.54 -8.00
C GLU A 201 10.86 12.03 -7.86
N HIS A 202 9.66 11.57 -8.26
CA HIS A 202 9.32 10.15 -8.19
C HIS A 202 10.29 9.28 -9.01
N GLN A 203 10.40 8.02 -8.58
CA GLN A 203 11.17 7.00 -9.30
C GLN A 203 10.21 6.07 -10.03
N PRO A 204 10.34 5.95 -11.37
CA PRO A 204 9.58 4.96 -12.13
C PRO A 204 10.09 3.56 -11.82
N ILE A 205 9.15 2.64 -11.62
CA ILE A 205 9.36 1.19 -11.45
C ILE A 205 8.48 0.52 -12.51
N PRO A 206 8.81 -0.64 -13.08
CA PRO A 206 7.92 -1.30 -14.01
C PRO A 206 6.50 -1.40 -13.47
N TRP A 207 5.52 -0.83 -14.18
CA TRP A 207 4.10 -0.71 -13.85
C TRP A 207 3.78 0.13 -12.60
N CYS A 208 4.79 0.56 -11.83
CA CYS A 208 4.64 1.29 -10.58
C CYS A 208 5.44 2.59 -10.59
N TRP A 209 5.18 3.41 -9.57
CA TRP A 209 5.98 4.59 -9.23
C TRP A 209 6.19 4.64 -7.72
N ALA A 210 7.25 5.28 -7.25
CA ALA A 210 7.48 5.48 -5.83
C ALA A 210 8.25 6.78 -5.57
N LEU A 211 7.99 7.40 -4.42
CA LEU A 211 8.74 8.54 -3.90
C LEU A 211 8.96 8.40 -2.40
N GLN A 212 10.21 8.48 -1.96
CA GLN A 212 10.51 8.64 -0.55
C GLN A 212 10.35 10.10 -0.15
N LYS A 213 9.53 10.38 0.85
CA LYS A 213 9.32 11.73 1.37
C LYS A 213 10.54 12.20 2.17
N THR A 214 11.31 13.13 1.62
CA THR A 214 12.49 13.74 2.27
C THR A 214 12.21 15.17 2.74
N SER A 215 11.19 15.82 2.15
CA SER A 215 10.69 17.13 2.55
C SER A 215 9.24 17.32 2.13
N GLU A 216 8.54 18.29 2.72
CA GLU A 216 7.19 18.67 2.28
C GLU A 216 7.19 19.34 0.89
N ALA A 217 8.29 19.97 0.51
CA ALA A 217 8.43 20.70 -0.74
C ALA A 217 8.53 19.81 -1.99
N GLN A 218 8.57 18.47 -1.84
CA GLN A 218 8.55 17.55 -2.98
C GLN A 218 7.18 17.47 -3.66
N LEU A 219 6.10 17.90 -2.97
CA LEU A 219 4.77 18.01 -3.57
C LEU A 219 4.64 19.36 -4.27
N THR A 220 4.29 19.32 -5.55
CA THR A 220 3.99 20.51 -6.34
C THR A 220 2.48 20.80 -6.28
N TYR A 221 2.10 21.95 -5.77
CA TYR A 221 0.73 22.42 -5.80
C TYR A 221 0.50 23.21 -7.11
N CYS A 222 -0.33 22.68 -7.98
CA CYS A 222 -0.74 23.33 -9.23
C CYS A 222 -2.09 24.02 -9.06
#